data_3dee0801b76d5b1b5a9821c5623c1ef2
#
_entry.id   3dee0801b76d5b1b5a9821c5623c1ef2
#
_cell.length_a   1.000
_cell.length_b   1.000
_cell.length_c   1.000
_cell.angle_alpha   90.00
_cell.angle_beta   90.00
_cell.angle_gamma   90.00
#
_symmetry.space_group_name_H-M   'P 1'
#
loop_
_entity.id
_entity.type
_entity.pdbx_description
1 polymer ?
#
loop_
_entity_poly.entity_id
_entity_poly.type
_entity_poly.pdbx_seq_one_letter_code
_entity_poly.pdbx_strand_id
1 'polypeptide(L)'
;MAQLRAPGGCPWDQEQTHQSLAQCLIEEASETLEAIDNEDYPLMEEELGDLLLQVVFHALLAEESSQFDLEDVARGVNQKLIRRHPHVFGNEDDRMKTAEEVIDRWESIKALEKKEKGLPENTSSLFKDLPPRLPALLFA
;
A
#
# COMPACT_ATOMS: atom_id res chain seq x y z
N MET A 1 -0.30 -9.59 16.65
CA MET A 1 -0.42 -10.65 15.62
C MET A 1 0.41 -11.88 15.95
N ALA A 2 1.73 -11.81 16.18
CA ALA A 2 2.55 -13.00 16.46
C ALA A 2 1.99 -13.87 17.61
N GLN A 3 1.52 -13.26 18.71
CA GLN A 3 0.91 -14.00 19.81
C GLN A 3 -0.40 -14.71 19.40
N LEU A 4 -1.21 -14.10 18.54
CA LEU A 4 -2.47 -14.70 18.05
C LEU A 4 -2.19 -15.93 17.17
N ARG A 5 -1.12 -15.93 16.40
CA ARG A 5 -0.72 -17.06 15.55
C ARG A 5 0.19 -18.08 16.24
N ALA A 6 0.72 -17.78 17.42
CA ALA A 6 1.55 -18.73 18.17
C ALA A 6 0.75 -19.97 18.62
N PRO A 7 1.43 -21.09 18.94
CA PRO A 7 0.79 -22.24 19.58
C PRO A 7 -0.01 -21.83 20.82
N GLY A 8 -1.29 -22.16 20.86
CA GLY A 8 -2.21 -21.74 21.92
C GLY A 8 -2.82 -20.34 21.74
N GLY A 9 -2.54 -19.67 20.64
CA GLY A 9 -3.19 -18.42 20.24
C GLY A 9 -4.61 -18.64 19.66
N CYS A 10 -5.04 -17.76 18.76
CA CYS A 10 -6.36 -17.83 18.17
C CYS A 10 -6.39 -18.85 17.01
N PRO A 11 -7.25 -19.88 17.05
CA PRO A 11 -7.33 -20.87 15.97
C PRO A 11 -7.67 -20.27 14.60
N TRP A 12 -8.54 -19.26 14.57
CA TRP A 12 -8.90 -18.57 13.34
C TRP A 12 -7.70 -17.86 12.71
N ASP A 13 -6.93 -17.10 13.52
CA ASP A 13 -5.73 -16.41 13.03
C ASP A 13 -4.67 -17.39 12.55
N GLN A 14 -4.53 -18.55 13.19
CA GLN A 14 -3.55 -19.59 12.80
C GLN A 14 -3.84 -20.19 11.42
N GLU A 15 -5.11 -20.27 11.01
CA GLU A 15 -5.53 -20.85 9.74
C GLU A 15 -5.42 -19.84 8.56
N GLN A 16 -5.25 -18.54 8.84
CA GLN A 16 -5.25 -17.54 7.79
C GLN A 16 -4.03 -17.64 6.87
N THR A 17 -4.28 -17.31 5.60
CA THR A 17 -3.29 -17.21 4.52
C THR A 17 -3.44 -15.86 3.82
N HIS A 18 -2.46 -15.48 2.98
CA HIS A 18 -2.58 -14.29 2.11
C HIS A 18 -3.85 -14.32 1.26
N GLN A 19 -4.26 -15.49 0.79
CA GLN A 19 -5.45 -15.65 -0.06
C GLN A 19 -6.75 -15.52 0.72
N SER A 20 -6.82 -16.11 1.93
CA SER A 20 -8.03 -16.02 2.77
C SER A 20 -8.30 -14.58 3.24
N LEU A 21 -7.26 -13.80 3.52
CA LEU A 21 -7.36 -12.41 3.97
C LEU A 21 -7.55 -11.40 2.82
N ALA A 22 -7.40 -11.82 1.56
CA ALA A 22 -7.50 -10.90 0.43
C ALA A 22 -8.88 -10.23 0.30
N GLN A 23 -9.96 -10.91 0.73
CA GLN A 23 -11.31 -10.35 0.74
C GLN A 23 -11.44 -9.32 1.85
N CYS A 24 -10.96 -9.59 3.05
CA CYS A 24 -10.98 -8.64 4.18
C CYS A 24 -10.26 -7.33 3.81
N LEU A 25 -9.09 -7.41 3.15
CA LEU A 25 -8.37 -6.21 2.70
C LEU A 25 -9.21 -5.32 1.78
N ILE A 26 -10.07 -5.89 0.92
CA ILE A 26 -10.98 -5.13 0.05
C ILE A 26 -12.13 -4.54 0.88
N GLU A 27 -12.65 -5.28 1.85
CA GLU A 27 -13.72 -4.84 2.75
C GLU A 27 -13.26 -3.65 3.58
N GLU A 28 -12.15 -3.74 4.31
CA GLU A 28 -11.59 -2.63 5.10
C GLU A 28 -11.27 -1.39 4.24
N ALA A 29 -10.75 -1.60 3.02
CA ALA A 29 -10.52 -0.48 2.11
C ALA A 29 -11.83 0.19 1.68
N SER A 30 -12.93 -0.55 1.50
CA SER A 30 -14.24 -0.02 1.13
C SER A 30 -14.90 0.71 2.29
N GLU A 31 -14.79 0.20 3.50
CA GLU A 31 -15.30 0.83 4.73
C GLU A 31 -14.53 2.11 5.06
N THR A 32 -13.21 2.11 4.86
CA THR A 32 -12.40 3.34 4.94
C THR A 32 -12.90 4.40 3.95
N LEU A 33 -13.22 4.02 2.69
CA LEU A 33 -13.75 4.95 1.69
C LEU A 33 -15.12 5.49 2.09
N GLU A 34 -16.01 4.66 2.62
CA GLU A 34 -17.31 5.09 3.13
C GLU A 34 -17.16 6.11 4.27
N ALA A 35 -16.23 5.86 5.20
CA ALA A 35 -15.93 6.78 6.30
C ALA A 35 -15.41 8.14 5.78
N ILE A 36 -14.57 8.12 4.74
CA ILE A 36 -14.04 9.33 4.08
C ILE A 36 -15.20 10.10 3.41
N ASP A 37 -16.06 9.42 2.64
CA ASP A 37 -17.15 10.03 1.89
C ASP A 37 -18.20 10.67 2.82
N ASN A 38 -18.40 10.09 4.01
CA ASN A 38 -19.32 10.59 5.02
C ASN A 38 -18.67 11.60 5.99
N GLU A 39 -17.37 11.90 5.85
CA GLU A 39 -16.59 12.73 6.79
C GLU A 39 -16.71 12.23 8.24
N ASP A 40 -16.87 10.89 8.44
CA ASP A 40 -16.99 10.25 9.74
C ASP A 40 -15.60 9.92 10.30
N TYR A 41 -15.03 10.86 11.01
CA TYR A 41 -13.66 10.72 11.56
C TYR A 41 -13.51 9.60 12.60
N PRO A 42 -14.48 9.36 13.52
CA PRO A 42 -14.42 8.20 14.40
C PRO A 42 -14.39 6.87 13.66
N LEU A 43 -15.26 6.69 12.67
CA LEU A 43 -15.25 5.48 11.83
C LEU A 43 -13.96 5.39 11.01
N MET A 44 -13.48 6.50 10.44
CA MET A 44 -12.23 6.52 9.68
C MET A 44 -11.01 6.11 10.54
N GLU A 45 -10.97 6.48 11.82
CA GLU A 45 -9.92 6.04 12.74
C GLU A 45 -9.95 4.51 12.93
N GLU A 46 -11.13 3.93 13.10
CA GLU A 46 -11.36 2.49 13.22
C GLU A 46 -10.91 1.76 11.95
N GLU A 47 -11.42 2.13 10.78
CA GLU A 47 -11.14 1.46 9.51
C GLU A 47 -9.67 1.59 9.05
N LEU A 48 -9.02 2.71 9.33
CA LEU A 48 -7.58 2.85 9.13
C LEU A 48 -6.78 1.90 10.05
N GLY A 49 -7.27 1.64 11.25
CA GLY A 49 -6.72 0.64 12.17
C GLY A 49 -6.82 -0.76 11.58
N ASP A 50 -7.96 -1.11 10.98
CA ASP A 50 -8.20 -2.41 10.38
C ASP A 50 -7.41 -2.59 9.07
N LEU A 51 -7.26 -1.55 8.25
CA LEU A 51 -6.29 -1.56 7.15
C LEU A 51 -4.85 -1.78 7.62
N LEU A 52 -4.44 -1.11 8.70
CA LEU A 52 -3.12 -1.33 9.29
C LEU A 52 -2.97 -2.75 9.82
N LEU A 53 -4.02 -3.32 10.42
CA LEU A 53 -4.04 -4.72 10.86
C LEU A 53 -3.79 -5.66 9.68
N GLN A 54 -4.43 -5.43 8.51
CA GLN A 54 -4.16 -6.22 7.29
C GLN A 54 -2.69 -6.15 6.87
N VAL A 55 -2.07 -4.97 6.91
CA VAL A 55 -0.64 -4.82 6.58
C VAL A 55 0.22 -5.62 7.53
N VAL A 56 -0.02 -5.52 8.85
CA VAL A 56 0.72 -6.25 9.89
C VAL A 56 0.53 -7.75 9.75
N PHE A 57 -0.69 -8.21 9.45
CA PHE A 57 -1.01 -9.61 9.29
C PHE A 57 -0.29 -10.23 8.08
N HIS A 58 -0.38 -9.56 6.93
CA HIS A 58 0.31 -9.99 5.72
C HIS A 58 1.83 -9.99 5.87
N ALA A 59 2.40 -9.02 6.59
CA ALA A 59 3.82 -8.97 6.85
C ALA A 59 4.27 -10.15 7.75
N LEU A 60 3.48 -10.50 8.78
CA LEU A 60 3.77 -11.67 9.63
C LEU A 60 3.70 -12.99 8.85
N LEU A 61 2.70 -13.17 7.97
CA LEU A 61 2.62 -14.35 7.10
C LEU A 61 3.83 -14.48 6.18
N ALA A 62 4.34 -13.35 5.68
CA ALA A 62 5.54 -13.32 4.86
C ALA A 62 6.80 -13.63 5.68
N GLU A 63 6.90 -13.14 6.90
CA GLU A 63 7.98 -13.44 7.85
C GLU A 63 8.01 -14.93 8.19
N GLU A 64 6.86 -15.55 8.48
CA GLU A 64 6.73 -16.99 8.72
C GLU A 64 7.26 -17.83 7.53
N SER A 65 7.14 -17.28 6.32
CA SER A 65 7.63 -17.88 5.08
C SER A 65 9.04 -17.42 4.68
N SER A 66 9.74 -16.66 5.54
CA SER A 66 11.09 -16.12 5.33
C SER A 66 11.21 -15.28 4.05
N GLN A 67 10.17 -14.52 3.68
CA GLN A 67 10.17 -13.66 2.51
C GLN A 67 10.54 -12.22 2.85
N PHE A 68 9.81 -11.59 3.74
CA PHE A 68 10.03 -10.23 4.26
C PHE A 68 9.27 -10.05 5.57
N ASP A 69 9.60 -9.02 6.32
CA ASP A 69 8.93 -8.66 7.57
C ASP A 69 8.29 -7.25 7.49
N LEU A 70 7.65 -6.83 8.58
CA LEU A 70 7.03 -5.51 8.68
C LEU A 70 8.05 -4.36 8.59
N GLU A 71 9.28 -4.56 9.08
CA GLU A 71 10.35 -3.56 8.97
C GLU A 71 10.76 -3.36 7.50
N ASP A 72 10.81 -4.42 6.71
CA ASP A 72 11.09 -4.35 5.28
C ASP A 72 10.01 -3.56 4.53
N VAL A 73 8.73 -3.78 4.88
CA VAL A 73 7.59 -3.01 4.33
C VAL A 73 7.74 -1.53 4.66
N ALA A 74 7.97 -1.21 5.94
CA ALA A 74 8.13 0.17 6.41
C ALA A 74 9.37 0.85 5.79
N ARG A 75 10.50 0.15 5.72
CA ARG A 75 11.73 0.62 5.09
C ARG A 75 11.53 0.88 3.60
N GLY A 76 10.84 -0.03 2.91
CA GLY A 76 10.55 0.10 1.49
C GLY A 76 9.71 1.34 1.16
N VAL A 77 8.65 1.61 1.92
CA VAL A 77 7.83 2.81 1.71
C VAL A 77 8.60 4.08 2.08
N ASN A 78 9.37 4.08 3.18
CA ASN A 78 10.17 5.22 3.58
C ASN A 78 11.21 5.60 2.51
N GLN A 79 11.98 4.63 2.03
CA GLN A 79 12.97 4.84 0.96
C GLN A 79 12.31 5.36 -0.32
N LYS A 80 11.15 4.82 -0.69
CA LYS A 80 10.37 5.28 -1.84
C LYS A 80 9.93 6.74 -1.68
N LEU A 81 9.44 7.13 -0.50
CA LEU A 81 9.04 8.51 -0.22
C LEU A 81 10.22 9.48 -0.32
N ILE A 82 11.34 9.16 0.31
CA ILE A 82 12.56 9.98 0.26
C ILE A 82 13.00 10.18 -1.19
N ARG A 83 13.11 9.09 -1.96
CA ARG A 83 13.58 9.13 -3.34
C ARG A 83 12.63 9.92 -4.27
N ARG A 84 11.32 9.82 -4.05
CA ARG A 84 10.31 10.50 -4.90
C ARG A 84 10.03 11.94 -4.51
N HIS A 85 10.58 12.40 -3.39
CA HIS A 85 10.41 13.77 -2.91
C HIS A 85 11.76 14.48 -2.70
N PRO A 86 12.62 14.56 -3.76
CA PRO A 86 13.92 15.23 -3.65
C PRO A 86 13.79 16.72 -3.28
N HIS A 87 12.67 17.35 -3.63
CA HIS A 87 12.34 18.71 -3.26
C HIS A 87 12.10 18.93 -1.75
N VAL A 88 11.92 17.84 -0.99
CA VAL A 88 11.75 17.86 0.49
C VAL A 88 13.00 17.33 1.18
N PHE A 89 13.54 16.20 0.69
CA PHE A 89 14.63 15.45 1.33
C PHE A 89 15.99 15.66 0.65
N GLY A 90 16.03 16.35 -0.51
CA GLY A 90 17.24 16.65 -1.28
C GLY A 90 17.82 18.04 -0.96
N ASN A 91 18.57 18.60 -1.90
CA ASN A 91 19.20 19.91 -1.80
C ASN A 91 18.19 21.05 -2.09
N GLU A 92 18.56 22.29 -1.71
CA GLU A 92 17.74 23.50 -1.94
C GLU A 92 17.41 23.75 -3.42
N ASP A 93 18.29 23.33 -4.32
CA ASP A 93 18.10 23.46 -5.78
C ASP A 93 16.96 22.59 -6.33
N ASP A 94 16.52 21.56 -5.58
CA ASP A 94 15.42 20.68 -5.95
C ASP A 94 14.03 21.20 -5.51
N ARG A 95 13.96 22.40 -4.92
CA ARG A 95 12.69 22.97 -4.41
C ARG A 95 11.69 23.22 -5.53
N MET A 96 10.50 22.65 -5.37
CA MET A 96 9.35 22.86 -6.25
C MET A 96 8.34 23.77 -5.58
N LYS A 97 7.64 24.58 -6.39
CA LYS A 97 6.74 25.61 -5.90
C LYS A 97 5.26 25.27 -6.07
N THR A 98 4.96 24.34 -6.97
CA THR A 98 3.58 23.94 -7.29
C THR A 98 3.37 22.44 -7.19
N ALA A 99 2.12 22.03 -6.98
CA ALA A 99 1.75 20.61 -6.94
C ALA A 99 1.96 19.94 -8.32
N GLU A 100 1.74 20.69 -9.40
CA GLU A 100 1.93 20.20 -10.78
C GLU A 100 3.39 19.85 -11.05
N GLU A 101 4.34 20.71 -10.65
CA GLU A 101 5.78 20.43 -10.79
C GLU A 101 6.17 19.16 -10.00
N VAL A 102 5.57 18.95 -8.84
CA VAL A 102 5.80 17.73 -8.02
C VAL A 102 5.28 16.50 -8.73
N ILE A 103 4.06 16.55 -9.29
CA ILE A 103 3.44 15.42 -10.02
C ILE A 103 4.28 15.04 -11.23
N ASP A 104 4.70 16.00 -12.08
CA ASP A 104 5.51 15.76 -13.26
C ASP A 104 6.86 15.12 -12.91
N ARG A 105 7.49 15.62 -11.86
CA ARG A 105 8.75 15.04 -11.36
C ARG A 105 8.56 13.62 -10.85
N TRP A 106 7.49 13.40 -10.10
CA TRP A 106 7.13 12.07 -9.55
C TRP A 106 6.90 11.04 -10.66
N GLU A 107 6.16 11.42 -11.71
CA GLU A 107 5.95 10.55 -12.89
C GLU A 107 7.27 10.24 -13.61
N SER A 108 8.15 11.22 -13.75
CA SER A 108 9.49 11.02 -14.33
C SER A 108 10.33 10.03 -13.50
N ILE A 109 10.33 10.15 -12.18
CA ILE A 109 11.04 9.24 -11.28
C ILE A 109 10.44 7.83 -11.36
N LYS A 110 9.10 7.70 -11.37
CA LYS A 110 8.42 6.40 -11.55
C LYS A 110 8.79 5.73 -12.86
N ALA A 111 8.90 6.48 -13.95
CA ALA A 111 9.30 5.96 -15.26
C ALA A 111 10.74 5.41 -15.22
N LEU A 112 11.65 6.13 -14.60
CA LEU A 112 13.04 5.67 -14.39
C LEU A 112 13.10 4.40 -13.56
N GLU A 113 12.37 4.34 -12.42
CA GLU A 113 12.30 3.15 -11.57
C GLU A 113 11.76 1.92 -12.31
N LYS A 114 10.73 2.09 -13.17
CA LYS A 114 10.20 1.00 -14.01
C LYS A 114 11.27 0.49 -14.99
N LYS A 115 12.00 1.40 -15.62
CA LYS A 115 13.08 1.06 -16.56
C LYS A 115 14.23 0.32 -15.88
N GLU A 116 14.65 0.77 -14.71
CA GLU A 116 15.71 0.12 -13.92
C GLU A 116 15.31 -1.31 -13.48
N LYS A 117 14.04 -1.52 -13.18
CA LYS A 117 13.49 -2.85 -12.84
C LYS A 117 13.20 -3.74 -14.03
N GLY A 118 13.49 -3.30 -15.27
CA GLY A 118 13.21 -4.05 -16.49
C GLY A 118 11.71 -4.27 -16.75
N LEU A 119 10.84 -3.45 -16.13
CA LEU A 119 9.40 -3.53 -16.33
C LEU A 119 9.04 -2.82 -17.64
N PRO A 120 8.07 -3.35 -18.43
CA PRO A 120 7.68 -2.74 -19.69
C PRO A 120 7.18 -1.31 -19.47
N GLU A 121 7.63 -0.39 -20.34
CA GLU A 121 7.07 0.95 -20.40
C GLU A 121 5.56 0.87 -20.68
N ASN A 122 4.78 1.72 -20.01
CA ASN A 122 3.33 1.78 -20.20
C ASN A 122 2.97 1.91 -21.68
N THR A 123 2.53 0.84 -22.30
CA THR A 123 1.80 0.92 -23.55
C THR A 123 0.38 1.37 -23.22
N SER A 124 -0.10 2.37 -23.92
CA SER A 124 -1.35 3.14 -23.74
C SER A 124 -2.66 2.34 -23.72
N SER A 125 -2.81 1.39 -22.84
CA SER A 125 -4.10 0.75 -22.57
C SER A 125 -4.68 1.36 -21.30
N LEU A 126 -5.84 2.00 -21.39
CA LEU A 126 -6.61 2.55 -20.26
C LEU A 126 -6.86 1.54 -19.12
N PHE A 127 -6.75 0.24 -19.40
CA PHE A 127 -7.05 -0.84 -18.48
C PHE A 127 -5.85 -1.71 -18.05
N LYS A 128 -4.64 -1.42 -18.58
CA LYS A 128 -3.48 -2.32 -18.43
C LYS A 128 -2.87 -2.32 -17.01
N ASP A 129 -3.05 -1.23 -16.27
CA ASP A 129 -2.51 -1.06 -14.91
C ASP A 129 -3.56 -1.31 -13.82
N LEU A 130 -4.76 -1.78 -14.19
CA LEU A 130 -5.81 -2.05 -13.21
C LEU A 130 -5.61 -3.42 -12.57
N PRO A 131 -5.55 -3.51 -11.24
CA PRO A 131 -5.50 -4.79 -10.56
C PRO A 131 -6.71 -5.66 -10.91
N PRO A 132 -6.52 -6.95 -11.23
CA PRO A 132 -7.62 -7.83 -11.66
C PRO A 132 -8.71 -8.06 -10.59
N ARG A 133 -8.45 -7.65 -9.35
CA ARG A 133 -9.39 -7.75 -8.22
C ARG A 133 -9.98 -6.41 -7.82
N LEU A 134 -9.79 -5.35 -8.62
CA LEU A 134 -10.41 -4.07 -8.30
C LEU A 134 -11.94 -4.19 -8.34
N PRO A 135 -12.67 -3.74 -7.30
CA PRO A 135 -14.12 -3.76 -7.30
C PRO A 135 -14.68 -2.96 -8.49
N ALA A 136 -15.67 -3.53 -9.20
CA ALA A 136 -16.25 -2.90 -10.41
C ALA A 136 -16.83 -1.51 -10.17
N LEU A 137 -17.29 -1.22 -8.95
CA LEU A 137 -17.84 0.08 -8.55
C LEU A 137 -16.81 1.22 -8.45
N LEU A 138 -15.52 0.92 -8.41
CA LEU A 138 -14.47 1.95 -8.48
C LEU A 138 -14.27 2.53 -9.89
N PHE A 139 -15.02 2.02 -10.88
CA PHE A 139 -15.00 2.47 -12.28
C PHE A 139 -16.28 3.17 -12.71
N ALA A 140 -17.25 3.28 -11.83
CA ALA A 140 -18.50 4.02 -12.07
C ALA A 140 -18.36 5.48 -11.66
#